data_55cf8d24d08e67cc1b133fbdb9cd8508
#
_entry.id   55cf8d24d08e67cc1b133fbdb9cd8508
#
_cell.length_a   1.000
_cell.length_b   1.000
_cell.length_c   1.000
_cell.angle_alpha   90.00
_cell.angle_beta   90.00
_cell.angle_gamma   90.00
#
_symmetry.space_group_name_H-M   'P 1'
#
loop_
_entity.id
_entity.type
_entity.pdbx_description
1 polymer ?
#
loop_
_entity_poly.entity_id
_entity_poly.type
_entity_poly.pdbx_seq_one_letter_code
_entity_poly.pdbx_strand_id
1 'polypeptide(L)' 'MTNTEIIATMSRCVCGTRIRWTQNQDNNMHRGVVDEFYPQNGAEDAYLAVIEPERYIPVLSASEIQKISILEDQHHNA' A
#
# COMPACT_ATOMS: atom_id res chain seq x y z
N MET A 1 -13.05 -2.62 1.00
CA MET A 1 -12.59 -1.51 1.86
C MET A 1 -13.01 -0.19 1.26
N THR A 2 -13.40 0.72 2.09
CA THR A 2 -13.67 2.08 1.62
C THR A 2 -12.37 2.81 1.35
N ASN A 3 -12.47 3.90 0.60
CA ASN A 3 -11.29 4.72 0.32
C ASN A 3 -10.67 5.24 1.61
N THR A 4 -11.50 5.61 2.57
CA THR A 4 -11.01 6.09 3.87
C THR A 4 -10.22 5.01 4.59
N GLU A 5 -10.71 3.78 4.56
CA GLU A 5 -9.99 2.66 5.20
C GLU A 5 -8.67 2.37 4.51
N ILE A 6 -8.66 2.47 3.19
CA ILE A 6 -7.44 2.24 2.43
C ILE A 6 -6.40 3.29 2.78
N ILE A 7 -6.79 4.56 2.81
CA ILE A 7 -5.87 5.65 3.13
C ILE A 7 -5.38 5.51 4.58
N ALA A 8 -6.26 5.14 5.50
CA ALA A 8 -5.87 4.94 6.89
C ALA A 8 -4.82 3.83 7.00
N THR A 9 -4.97 2.75 6.23
CA THR A 9 -3.99 1.68 6.22
C THR A 9 -2.67 2.18 5.63
N MET A 10 -2.74 2.91 4.51
CA MET A 10 -1.55 3.45 3.87
C MET A 10 -0.78 4.37 4.80
N SER A 11 -1.48 5.15 5.62
CA SER A 11 -0.85 6.11 6.51
C SER A 11 -0.04 5.45 7.61
N ARG A 12 -0.25 4.16 7.85
CA ARG A 12 0.53 3.40 8.81
C ARG A 12 1.78 2.77 8.20
N CYS A 13 1.93 2.91 6.89
CA CYS A 13 3.08 2.32 6.21
C CYS A 13 4.26 3.27 6.29
N VAL A 14 5.41 2.71 6.62
CA VAL A 14 6.67 3.44 6.61
C VAL A 14 7.59 2.73 5.63
N CYS A 15 8.73 3.34 5.34
CA CYS A 15 9.71 2.72 4.47
C CYS A 15 10.07 1.33 5.02
N GLY A 16 9.96 0.32 4.19
CA GLY A 16 10.25 -1.04 4.60
C GLY A 16 9.04 -1.86 4.98
N THR A 17 7.87 -1.24 5.12
CA THR A 17 6.66 -1.98 5.44
C THR A 17 6.27 -2.88 4.28
N ARG A 18 6.03 -4.15 4.58
CA ARG A 18 5.58 -5.09 3.55
C ARG A 18 4.08 -5.09 3.49
N ILE A 19 3.56 -5.03 2.28
CA ILE A 19 2.11 -4.99 2.05
C ILE A 19 1.71 -5.96 0.96
N ARG A 20 0.41 -6.25 0.93
CA ARG A 20 -0.21 -6.90 -0.21
C ARG A 20 -1.48 -6.14 -0.53
N TRP A 21 -1.86 -6.15 -1.79
CA TRP A 21 -3.04 -5.41 -2.19
C TRP A 21 -3.64 -6.02 -3.45
N THR A 22 -4.90 -5.69 -3.70
CA THR A 22 -5.57 -5.96 -4.95
C THR A 22 -6.00 -4.63 -5.55
N GLN A 23 -6.08 -4.58 -6.86
CA GLN A 23 -6.48 -3.38 -7.58
C GLN A 23 -7.86 -3.53 -8.15
N ASN A 24 -8.52 -2.42 -8.41
CA ASN A 24 -9.89 -2.44 -8.92
C ASN A 24 -9.97 -3.08 -10.30
N GLN A 25 -8.91 -2.98 -11.08
CA GLN A 25 -8.93 -3.41 -12.47
C GLN A 25 -8.49 -4.85 -12.66
N ASP A 26 -7.91 -5.47 -11.67
CA ASP A 26 -7.58 -6.88 -11.77
C ASP A 26 -7.79 -7.52 -10.41
N ASN A 27 -7.86 -8.84 -10.41
CA ASN A 27 -8.09 -9.57 -9.17
C ASN A 27 -6.84 -10.25 -8.66
N ASN A 28 -5.70 -9.86 -9.19
CA ASN A 28 -4.44 -10.46 -8.78
C ASN A 28 -4.00 -9.88 -7.45
N MET A 29 -3.41 -10.75 -6.64
CA MET A 29 -2.81 -10.32 -5.38
C MET A 29 -1.40 -9.83 -5.66
N HIS A 30 -1.14 -8.57 -5.30
CA HIS A 30 0.18 -7.97 -5.45
C HIS A 30 0.86 -7.88 -4.09
N ARG A 31 2.17 -7.95 -4.08
CA ARG A 31 2.97 -7.81 -2.86
C ARG A 31 4.15 -6.91 -3.14
N GLY A 32 4.50 -6.12 -2.16
CA GLY A 32 5.64 -5.24 -2.30
C GLY A 32 6.06 -4.66 -0.98
N VAL A 33 7.11 -3.85 -1.04
CA VAL A 33 7.68 -3.18 0.12
C VAL A 33 7.48 -1.69 -0.11
N VAL A 34 6.92 -1.02 0.88
CA VAL A 34 6.67 0.41 0.79
C VAL A 34 8.00 1.16 0.83
N ASP A 35 8.18 2.07 -0.12
CA ASP A 35 9.31 2.97 -0.12
C ASP A 35 8.94 4.28 0.57
N GLU A 36 7.78 4.82 0.22
CA GLU A 36 7.35 6.07 0.83
C GLU A 36 5.84 6.22 0.73
N PHE A 37 5.26 6.92 1.69
CA PHE A 37 3.85 7.26 1.68
C PHE A 37 3.71 8.77 1.41
N TYR A 38 2.83 9.10 0.47
CA TYR A 38 2.57 10.49 0.11
C TYR A 38 1.12 10.83 0.41
N PRO A 39 0.85 11.46 1.55
CA PRO A 39 -0.50 11.93 1.83
C PRO A 39 -0.79 13.15 0.97
N GLN A 40 -2.01 13.22 0.44
CA GLN A 40 -2.43 14.40 -0.29
C GLN A 40 -3.04 15.36 0.70
N ASN A 41 -2.49 16.54 0.74
CA ASN A 41 -2.92 17.56 1.68
C ASN A 41 -4.31 18.04 1.30
N GLY A 42 -5.29 17.75 2.15
CA GLY A 42 -6.67 18.14 1.90
C GLY A 42 -7.32 17.42 0.75
N ALA A 43 -6.67 16.40 0.20
CA ALA A 43 -7.19 15.71 -0.95
C ALA A 43 -7.86 14.42 -0.53
N GLU A 44 -8.58 13.84 -1.46
CA GLU A 44 -9.29 12.61 -1.24
C GLU A 44 -8.48 11.39 -1.60
N ASP A 45 -7.28 11.59 -2.09
CA ASP A 45 -6.44 10.50 -2.54
C ASP A 45 -5.06 10.62 -1.91
N ALA A 46 -4.42 9.48 -1.76
CA ALA A 46 -3.05 9.39 -1.28
C ALA A 46 -2.38 8.31 -2.09
N TYR A 47 -1.05 8.21 -2.01
CA TYR A 47 -0.39 7.15 -2.75
C TYR A 47 0.88 6.70 -2.07
N LEU A 48 1.29 5.49 -2.44
CA LEU A 48 2.52 4.88 -1.99
C LEU A 48 3.49 4.75 -3.15
N ALA A 49 4.77 4.84 -2.85
CA ALA A 49 5.79 4.33 -3.74
C ALA A 49 6.14 2.93 -3.23
N VAL A 50 6.13 1.94 -4.10
CA VAL A 50 6.23 0.54 -3.72
C VAL A 50 7.28 -0.16 -4.57
N ILE A 51 8.10 -0.97 -3.94
CA ILE A 51 9.10 -1.80 -4.61
C ILE A 51 8.56 -3.22 -4.67
N GLU A 52 8.32 -3.70 -5.88
CA GLU A 52 7.97 -5.10 -6.11
C GLU A 52 9.22 -5.87 -6.51
N PRO A 53 9.16 -7.20 -6.47
CA PRO A 53 10.35 -7.99 -6.82
C PRO A 53 10.92 -7.69 -8.19
N GLU A 54 10.07 -7.30 -9.15
CA GLU A 54 10.48 -7.14 -10.52
C GLU A 54 10.37 -5.73 -11.04
N ARG A 55 9.85 -4.80 -10.23
CA ARG A 55 9.67 -3.44 -10.70
C ARG A 55 9.45 -2.50 -9.54
N TYR A 56 9.57 -1.22 -9.84
CA TYR A 56 9.27 -0.16 -8.88
C TYR A 56 8.02 0.56 -9.35
N ILE A 57 7.07 0.74 -8.43
CA ILE A 57 5.85 1.47 -8.71
C ILE A 57 5.95 2.80 -7.97
N PRO A 58 6.17 3.90 -8.68
CA PRO A 58 6.34 5.20 -8.01
C PRO A 58 5.04 5.77 -7.46
N VAL A 59 3.91 5.40 -8.04
CA VAL A 59 2.62 5.94 -7.60
C VAL A 59 1.59 4.83 -7.60
N LEU A 60 1.24 4.36 -6.42
CA LEU A 60 0.14 3.42 -6.24
C LEU A 60 -0.93 4.18 -5.48
N SER A 61 -1.94 4.65 -6.20
CA SER A 61 -2.97 5.54 -5.65
C SER A 61 -4.01 4.76 -4.86
N ALA A 62 -4.50 5.36 -3.78
CA ALA A 62 -5.56 4.74 -2.99
C ALA A 62 -6.79 4.47 -3.84
N SER A 63 -7.08 5.35 -4.79
CA SER A 63 -8.25 5.18 -5.65
C SER A 63 -8.16 3.97 -6.56
N GLU A 64 -6.95 3.44 -6.78
CA GLU A 64 -6.74 2.27 -7.61
C GLU A 64 -6.79 0.98 -6.81
N ILE A 65 -6.74 1.07 -5.51
CA ILE A 65 -6.65 -0.09 -4.64
C ILE A 65 -8.05 -0.51 -4.24
N GLN A 66 -8.31 -1.81 -4.35
CA GLN A 66 -9.55 -2.39 -3.87
C GLN A 66 -9.42 -2.78 -2.39
N LYS A 67 -8.28 -3.36 -2.03
CA LYS A 67 -8.04 -3.84 -0.67
C LYS A 67 -6.55 -3.86 -0.43
N ILE A 68 -6.14 -3.48 0.77
CA ILE A 68 -4.72 -3.46 1.14
C ILE A 68 -4.56 -3.99 2.56
N SER A 69 -3.48 -4.73 2.78
CA SER A 69 -3.16 -5.26 4.10
C SER A 69 -1.67 -5.09 4.36
N ILE A 70 -1.34 -4.78 5.60
CA ILE A 70 0.05 -4.74 6.04
C ILE A 70 0.42 -6.14 6.50
N LEU A 71 1.53 -6.65 5.98
CA LEU A 71 2.03 -7.95 6.34
C LEU A 71 2.95 -7.79 7.53
N GLU A 72 2.62 -8.46 8.61
CA GLU A 72 3.43 -8.36 9.80
C GLU A 72 4.58 -9.32 9.75
N ASP A 73 5.66 -8.90 10.39
CA ASP A 73 6.83 -9.71 10.48
C ASP A 73 6.61 -10.74 11.57
N GLN A 74 6.58 -11.98 11.19
CA GLN A 74 6.18 -13.04 12.09
C GLN A 74 7.24 -13.51 13.03
N HIS A 75 8.48 -13.22 12.76
CA HIS A 75 9.50 -13.85 13.55
C HIS A 75 9.96 -13.01 14.70
N HIS A 76 9.36 -11.92 14.84
CA HIS A 76 9.82 -11.16 15.93
C HIS A 76 9.67 -11.86 17.18
N ASN A 77 9.56 -12.55 17.22
CA ASN A 77 9.59 -13.11 18.38
C ASN A 77 10.34 -13.45 19.07
N ALA A 78 10.56 -13.26 18.94
CA ALA A 78 11.15 -13.48 19.52
C ALA A 78 11.47 -13.59 20.21
#